data_9129dcb42c4c578f14e8061d403edb08
#
_entry.id   9129dcb42c4c578f14e8061d403edb08
#
_cell.length_a   1.000
_cell.length_b   1.000
_cell.length_c   1.000
_cell.angle_alpha   90.00
_cell.angle_beta   90.00
_cell.angle_gamma   90.00
#
_symmetry.space_group_name_H-M   'P 1'
#
loop_
_entity.id
_entity.type
_entity.pdbx_description
1 polymer ?
#
loop_
_entity_poly.entity_id
_entity_poly.type
_entity_poly.pdbx_seq_one_letter_code
_entity_poly.pdbx_strand_id
1 'polypeptide(L)'
;MEILKVENLTKTYGSGENLVHAVDDVSFSVEKGEFVAIVGASGSGKSTLLHLIGGVDRPTSGKIFVDGNDISKMNDDKLAVFRRRQVGIVYQFYNLIPILTVEENITLPCDLDGRGVDRERLEMILDSFGLRARRKHLPNQLSGGQQQRTSIARALINNPSLVLADEPTGNLDSKSSEEVMSCLLYTSD
;
A
#
# COMPACT_ATOMS: atom_id res chain seq x y z
N MET A 1 -19.17 8.05 3.36
CA MET A 1 -19.35 6.87 2.48
C MET A 1 -18.25 5.87 2.82
N GLU A 2 -18.64 4.68 3.27
CA GLU A 2 -17.71 3.63 3.71
C GLU A 2 -16.87 3.14 2.53
N ILE A 3 -15.53 3.21 2.65
CA ILE A 3 -14.59 2.75 1.62
C ILE A 3 -14.04 1.36 1.94
N LEU A 4 -13.88 1.05 3.24
CA LEU A 4 -13.42 -0.23 3.72
C LEU A 4 -14.38 -0.72 4.82
N LYS A 5 -14.79 -1.98 4.73
CA LYS A 5 -15.50 -2.69 5.80
C LYS A 5 -14.89 -4.06 6.02
N VAL A 6 -14.58 -4.36 7.26
CA VAL A 6 -14.04 -5.63 7.72
C VAL A 6 -15.03 -6.26 8.69
N GLU A 7 -15.40 -7.52 8.45
CA GLU A 7 -16.40 -8.25 9.25
C GLU A 7 -15.84 -9.58 9.75
N ASN A 8 -15.72 -9.73 11.07
CA ASN A 8 -15.29 -10.95 11.78
C ASN A 8 -14.04 -11.60 11.15
N LEU A 9 -13.07 -10.75 10.80
CA LEU A 9 -11.87 -11.16 10.08
C LEU A 9 -10.95 -11.96 10.98
N THR A 10 -10.62 -13.17 10.53
CA THR A 10 -9.70 -14.06 11.24
C THR A 10 -8.65 -14.60 10.28
N LYS A 11 -7.39 -14.61 10.73
CA LYS A 11 -6.27 -15.25 10.04
C LYS A 11 -5.47 -16.09 10.98
N THR A 12 -5.35 -17.37 10.63
CA THR A 12 -4.49 -18.33 11.33
C THR A 12 -3.42 -18.87 10.40
N TYR A 13 -2.23 -19.10 10.94
CA TYR A 13 -1.14 -19.79 10.26
C TYR A 13 -0.75 -21.04 11.03
N GLY A 14 -0.22 -22.04 10.33
CA GLY A 14 0.20 -23.31 10.93
C GLY A 14 -0.96 -24.28 11.20
N SER A 15 -0.68 -25.32 11.96
CA SER A 15 -1.65 -26.34 12.35
C SER A 15 -1.23 -27.01 13.67
N GLY A 16 -2.18 -27.58 14.40
CA GLY A 16 -1.94 -28.28 15.66
C GLY A 16 -1.30 -27.37 16.70
N GLU A 17 -0.20 -27.82 17.32
CA GLU A 17 0.50 -27.07 18.38
C GLU A 17 1.20 -25.78 17.90
N ASN A 18 1.41 -25.65 16.57
CA ASN A 18 2.02 -24.45 15.95
C ASN A 18 0.99 -23.50 15.37
N LEU A 19 -0.28 -23.57 15.77
CA LEU A 19 -1.32 -22.67 15.31
C LEU A 19 -1.11 -21.27 15.90
N VAL A 20 -1.02 -20.28 15.03
CA VAL A 20 -0.89 -18.85 15.40
C VAL A 20 -2.11 -18.08 14.90
N HIS A 21 -2.82 -17.43 15.80
CA HIS A 21 -3.89 -16.48 15.48
C HIS A 21 -3.27 -15.11 15.23
N ALA A 22 -3.00 -14.80 13.96
CA ALA A 22 -2.38 -13.52 13.60
C ALA A 22 -3.39 -12.37 13.57
N VAL A 23 -4.66 -12.66 13.21
CA VAL A 23 -5.82 -11.75 13.32
C VAL A 23 -6.96 -12.57 13.86
N ASP A 24 -7.66 -12.09 14.87
CA ASP A 24 -8.69 -12.82 15.58
C ASP A 24 -9.95 -11.97 15.75
N ASP A 25 -11.00 -12.33 15.01
CA ASP A 25 -12.35 -11.74 15.03
C ASP A 25 -12.40 -10.21 14.95
N VAL A 26 -11.63 -9.62 14.04
CA VAL A 26 -11.53 -8.17 13.89
C VAL A 26 -12.64 -7.64 12.98
N SER A 27 -13.36 -6.61 13.46
CA SER A 27 -14.41 -5.92 12.70
C SER A 27 -14.26 -4.40 12.84
N PHE A 28 -14.26 -3.67 11.73
CA PHE A 28 -14.25 -2.19 11.70
C PHE A 28 -14.62 -1.69 10.31
N SER A 29 -14.86 -0.38 10.21
CA SER A 29 -15.03 0.30 8.92
C SER A 29 -14.24 1.60 8.87
N VAL A 30 -13.97 2.05 7.63
CA VAL A 30 -13.24 3.30 7.34
C VAL A 30 -14.03 4.06 6.29
N GLU A 31 -14.24 5.35 6.52
CA GLU A 31 -14.90 6.24 5.59
C GLU A 31 -13.94 6.76 4.51
N LYS A 32 -14.49 7.17 3.37
CA LYS A 32 -13.69 7.77 2.30
C LYS A 32 -13.06 9.08 2.77
N GLY A 33 -11.74 9.24 2.54
CA GLY A 33 -10.95 10.39 2.99
C GLY A 33 -10.50 10.30 4.45
N GLU A 34 -10.83 9.22 5.15
CA GLU A 34 -10.39 9.04 6.53
C GLU A 34 -8.95 8.54 6.60
N PHE A 35 -8.16 9.12 7.50
CA PHE A 35 -6.82 8.63 7.85
C PHE A 35 -6.87 7.83 9.14
N VAL A 36 -6.53 6.54 9.06
CA VAL A 36 -6.60 5.60 10.19
C VAL A 36 -5.21 5.09 10.54
N ALA A 37 -4.84 5.15 11.82
CA ALA A 37 -3.62 4.57 12.35
C ALA A 37 -3.92 3.28 13.12
N ILE A 38 -3.30 2.16 12.69
CA ILE A 38 -3.36 0.88 13.40
C ILE A 38 -2.12 0.78 14.29
N VAL A 39 -2.34 0.79 15.61
CA VAL A 39 -1.29 0.75 16.61
C VAL A 39 -1.30 -0.56 17.41
N GLY A 40 -0.13 -1.00 17.87
CA GLY A 40 0.00 -2.22 18.66
C GLY A 40 1.46 -2.68 18.75
N ALA A 41 1.75 -3.62 19.65
CA ALA A 41 3.07 -4.19 19.84
C ALA A 41 3.60 -4.88 18.57
N SER A 42 4.92 -5.08 18.49
CA SER A 42 5.50 -5.90 17.43
C SER A 42 4.92 -7.32 17.48
N GLY A 43 4.59 -7.89 16.32
CA GLY A 43 3.97 -9.22 16.22
C GLY A 43 2.47 -9.26 16.53
N SER A 44 1.78 -8.13 16.77
CA SER A 44 0.34 -8.10 17.04
C SER A 44 -0.57 -8.28 15.82
N GLY A 45 -0.03 -8.62 14.65
CA GLY A 45 -0.80 -8.90 13.44
C GLY A 45 -1.11 -7.70 12.54
N LYS A 46 -0.55 -6.51 12.80
CA LYS A 46 -0.80 -5.28 12.00
C LYS A 46 -0.49 -5.48 10.51
N SER A 47 0.71 -5.95 10.18
CA SER A 47 1.10 -6.21 8.79
C SER A 47 0.24 -7.29 8.15
N THR A 48 -0.13 -8.34 8.92
CA THR A 48 -1.07 -9.37 8.45
C THR A 48 -2.41 -8.77 8.10
N LEU A 49 -2.96 -7.92 8.97
CA LEU A 49 -4.22 -7.22 8.72
C LEU A 49 -4.15 -6.37 7.44
N LEU A 50 -3.08 -5.59 7.27
CA LEU A 50 -2.86 -4.79 6.05
C LEU A 50 -2.76 -5.67 4.79
N HIS A 51 -2.06 -6.82 4.86
CA HIS A 51 -1.95 -7.75 3.75
C HIS A 51 -3.30 -8.39 3.38
N LEU A 52 -4.15 -8.69 4.34
CA LEU A 52 -5.51 -9.19 4.10
C LEU A 52 -6.38 -8.13 3.42
N ILE A 53 -6.39 -6.90 3.93
CA ILE A 53 -7.12 -5.76 3.36
C ILE A 53 -6.63 -5.46 1.95
N GLY A 54 -5.31 -5.51 1.73
CA GLY A 54 -4.69 -5.30 0.42
C GLY A 54 -4.89 -6.46 -0.57
N GLY A 55 -5.50 -7.58 -0.16
CA GLY A 55 -5.66 -8.76 -1.01
C GLY A 55 -4.33 -9.43 -1.37
N VAL A 56 -3.29 -9.25 -0.57
CA VAL A 56 -1.98 -9.90 -0.71
C VAL A 56 -2.04 -11.31 -0.11
N ASP A 57 -2.79 -11.46 0.99
CA ASP A 57 -3.06 -12.75 1.63
C ASP A 57 -4.58 -12.97 1.73
N ARG A 58 -4.99 -14.18 2.04
CA ARG A 58 -6.40 -14.57 2.17
C ARG A 58 -6.78 -14.80 3.61
N PRO A 59 -7.95 -14.33 4.07
CA PRO A 59 -8.43 -14.62 5.41
C PRO A 59 -8.75 -16.12 5.57
N THR A 60 -8.64 -16.60 6.80
CA THR A 60 -9.14 -17.93 7.18
C THR A 60 -10.65 -17.90 7.27
N SER A 61 -11.23 -16.83 7.80
CA SER A 61 -12.67 -16.55 7.83
C SER A 61 -12.95 -15.06 7.91
N GLY A 62 -14.21 -14.68 7.80
CA GLY A 62 -14.65 -13.29 7.76
C GLY A 62 -14.70 -12.73 6.34
N LYS A 63 -14.96 -11.42 6.24
CA LYS A 63 -15.14 -10.73 4.95
C LYS A 63 -14.45 -9.38 4.95
N ILE A 64 -14.02 -8.97 3.76
CA ILE A 64 -13.43 -7.66 3.51
C ILE A 64 -14.13 -7.06 2.30
N PHE A 65 -14.70 -5.87 2.47
CA PHE A 65 -15.33 -5.11 1.41
C PHE A 65 -14.52 -3.84 1.16
N VAL A 66 -14.16 -3.59 -0.08
CA VAL A 66 -13.52 -2.36 -0.52
C VAL A 66 -14.38 -1.74 -1.61
N ASP A 67 -14.79 -0.50 -1.41
CA ASP A 67 -15.71 0.21 -2.31
C ASP A 67 -16.96 -0.65 -2.63
N GLY A 68 -17.54 -1.29 -1.61
CA GLY A 68 -18.70 -2.19 -1.70
C GLY A 68 -18.44 -3.57 -2.32
N ASN A 69 -17.22 -3.87 -2.77
CA ASN A 69 -16.88 -5.14 -3.39
C ASN A 69 -16.27 -6.13 -2.37
N ASP A 70 -16.86 -7.32 -2.22
CA ASP A 70 -16.32 -8.40 -1.38
C ASP A 70 -15.05 -9.01 -2.03
N ILE A 71 -13.88 -8.60 -1.54
CA ILE A 71 -12.60 -9.10 -2.04
C ILE A 71 -12.24 -10.49 -1.53
N SER A 72 -12.88 -10.93 -0.43
CA SER A 72 -12.61 -12.26 0.17
C SER A 72 -12.99 -13.41 -0.75
N LYS A 73 -13.92 -13.19 -1.69
CA LYS A 73 -14.40 -14.17 -2.67
C LYS A 73 -13.71 -14.09 -4.03
N MET A 74 -12.81 -13.12 -4.22
CA MET A 74 -12.12 -12.96 -5.51
C MET A 74 -11.11 -14.09 -5.71
N ASN A 75 -11.00 -14.57 -6.95
CA ASN A 75 -9.90 -15.46 -7.35
C ASN A 75 -8.59 -14.65 -7.53
N ASP A 76 -7.47 -15.32 -7.76
CA ASP A 76 -6.15 -14.69 -7.81
C ASP A 76 -6.03 -13.66 -8.94
N ASP A 77 -6.62 -13.91 -10.10
CA ASP A 77 -6.63 -12.98 -11.24
C ASP A 77 -7.39 -11.69 -10.89
N LYS A 78 -8.57 -11.81 -10.27
CA LYS A 78 -9.37 -10.65 -9.82
C LYS A 78 -8.67 -9.89 -8.71
N LEU A 79 -8.04 -10.58 -7.74
CA LEU A 79 -7.24 -9.94 -6.70
C LEU A 79 -6.01 -9.21 -7.28
N ALA A 80 -5.36 -9.76 -8.30
CA ALA A 80 -4.25 -9.11 -8.98
C ALA A 80 -4.69 -7.81 -9.66
N VAL A 81 -5.85 -7.82 -10.33
CA VAL A 81 -6.44 -6.61 -10.94
C VAL A 81 -6.87 -5.61 -9.86
N PHE A 82 -7.51 -6.07 -8.79
CA PHE A 82 -7.90 -5.26 -7.64
C PHE A 82 -6.69 -4.52 -7.04
N ARG A 83 -5.59 -5.25 -6.72
CA ARG A 83 -4.37 -4.64 -6.19
C ARG A 83 -3.81 -3.55 -7.10
N ARG A 84 -3.74 -3.80 -8.42
CA ARG A 84 -3.18 -2.81 -9.36
C ARG A 84 -4.02 -1.54 -9.49
N ARG A 85 -5.34 -1.65 -9.33
CA ARG A 85 -6.28 -0.57 -9.65
C ARG A 85 -6.83 0.16 -8.44
N GLN A 86 -7.03 -0.55 -7.34
CA GLN A 86 -7.80 -0.08 -6.20
C GLN A 86 -6.94 0.13 -4.94
N VAL A 87 -5.74 -0.47 -4.88
CA VAL A 87 -4.92 -0.46 -3.67
C VAL A 87 -3.51 0.05 -3.97
N GLY A 88 -3.10 1.07 -3.24
CA GLY A 88 -1.71 1.48 -3.14
C GLY A 88 -1.09 0.87 -1.88
N ILE A 89 -0.01 0.10 -2.01
CA ILE A 89 0.69 -0.46 -0.85
C ILE A 89 2.08 0.14 -0.73
N VAL A 90 2.37 0.71 0.44
CA VAL A 90 3.66 1.26 0.82
C VAL A 90 4.26 0.35 1.89
N TYR A 91 5.42 -0.21 1.62
CA TYR A 91 6.13 -1.11 2.52
C TYR A 91 7.25 -0.41 3.27
N GLN A 92 7.64 -0.96 4.42
CA GLN A 92 8.81 -0.54 5.20
C GLN A 92 10.12 -0.62 4.39
N PHE A 93 10.30 -1.69 3.62
CA PHE A 93 11.40 -1.85 2.68
C PHE A 93 10.93 -1.48 1.29
N TYR A 94 11.12 -0.31 0.85
CA TYR A 94 10.71 0.38 -0.40
C TYR A 94 10.26 -0.52 -1.57
N ASN A 95 10.76 -1.74 -1.69
CA ASN A 95 10.46 -2.76 -2.72
C ASN A 95 10.50 -2.18 -4.15
N LEU A 96 11.47 -1.30 -4.41
CA LEU A 96 11.73 -0.79 -5.75
C LEU A 96 12.43 -1.87 -6.58
N ILE A 97 12.11 -1.91 -7.86
CA ILE A 97 12.80 -2.78 -8.82
C ILE A 97 14.17 -2.15 -9.13
N PRO A 98 15.30 -2.82 -8.80
CA PRO A 98 16.63 -2.19 -8.80
C PRO A 98 17.13 -1.74 -10.18
N ILE A 99 16.64 -2.38 -11.24
CA ILE A 99 17.03 -2.11 -12.62
C ILE A 99 16.15 -1.06 -13.31
N LEU A 100 15.06 -0.64 -12.65
CA LEU A 100 14.15 0.39 -13.15
C LEU A 100 14.50 1.74 -12.53
N THR A 101 14.39 2.79 -13.33
CA THR A 101 14.51 4.18 -12.88
C THR A 101 13.38 4.56 -11.93
N VAL A 102 13.46 5.75 -11.33
CA VAL A 102 12.37 6.33 -10.51
C VAL A 102 11.07 6.38 -11.31
N GLU A 103 11.11 6.93 -12.53
CA GLU A 103 9.92 7.03 -13.39
C GLU A 103 9.33 5.65 -13.69
N GLU A 104 10.14 4.69 -14.12
CA GLU A 104 9.71 3.34 -14.44
C GLU A 104 9.17 2.58 -13.22
N ASN A 105 9.76 2.77 -12.04
CA ASN A 105 9.20 2.22 -10.80
C ASN A 105 7.82 2.82 -10.49
N ILE A 106 7.64 4.14 -10.69
CA ILE A 106 6.37 4.82 -10.45
C ILE A 106 5.31 4.33 -11.44
N THR A 107 5.63 4.21 -12.73
CA THR A 107 4.67 3.84 -13.78
C THR A 107 4.40 2.34 -13.87
N LEU A 108 5.18 1.51 -13.19
CA LEU A 108 5.08 0.05 -13.25
C LEU A 108 3.66 -0.51 -13.08
N PRO A 109 2.82 -0.02 -12.14
CA PRO A 109 1.44 -0.51 -12.03
C PRO A 109 0.58 -0.21 -13.27
N CYS A 110 0.81 0.91 -13.96
CA CYS A 110 0.13 1.26 -15.21
C CYS A 110 0.56 0.31 -16.34
N ASP A 111 1.86 0.06 -16.44
CA ASP A 111 2.44 -0.81 -17.47
C ASP A 111 1.94 -2.25 -17.31
N LEU A 112 1.90 -2.77 -16.07
CA LEU A 112 1.36 -4.09 -15.75
C LEU A 112 -0.16 -4.20 -16.01
N ASP A 113 -0.90 -3.09 -15.99
CA ASP A 113 -2.33 -3.06 -16.29
C ASP A 113 -2.62 -2.90 -17.79
N GLY A 114 -1.59 -2.68 -18.61
CA GLY A 114 -1.72 -2.40 -20.04
C GLY A 114 -2.41 -1.07 -20.36
N ARG A 115 -2.48 -0.17 -19.38
CA ARG A 115 -3.04 1.19 -19.54
C ARG A 115 -1.92 2.17 -19.80
N GLY A 116 -2.19 3.15 -20.61
CA GLY A 116 -1.28 4.27 -20.80
C GLY A 116 -1.10 5.05 -19.50
N VAL A 117 0.11 5.56 -19.30
CA VAL A 117 0.41 6.43 -18.15
C VAL A 117 -0.21 7.79 -18.37
N ASP A 118 -0.99 8.27 -17.41
CA ASP A 118 -1.42 9.66 -17.37
C ASP A 118 -0.20 10.56 -17.11
N ARG A 119 0.22 11.27 -18.15
CA ARG A 119 1.43 12.10 -18.12
C ARG A 119 1.30 13.30 -17.20
N GLU A 120 0.13 13.93 -17.14
CA GLU A 120 -0.10 15.07 -16.25
C GLU A 120 0.00 14.64 -14.79
N ARG A 121 -0.65 13.53 -14.46
CA ARG A 121 -0.57 12.93 -13.12
C ARG A 121 0.86 12.53 -12.74
N LEU A 122 1.60 11.91 -13.66
CA LEU A 122 3.00 11.55 -13.41
C LEU A 122 3.86 12.78 -13.10
N GLU A 123 3.73 13.86 -13.90
CA GLU A 123 4.48 15.09 -13.67
C GLU A 123 4.09 15.73 -12.33
N MET A 124 2.80 15.76 -11.99
CA MET A 124 2.30 16.25 -10.70
C MET A 124 2.91 15.45 -9.53
N ILE A 125 2.91 14.13 -9.62
CA ILE A 125 3.49 13.26 -8.58
C ILE A 125 5.00 13.50 -8.47
N LEU A 126 5.74 13.56 -9.58
CA LEU A 126 7.18 13.81 -9.56
C LEU A 126 7.53 15.15 -8.90
N ASP A 127 6.72 16.17 -9.13
CA ASP A 127 6.92 17.49 -8.50
C ASP A 127 6.57 17.48 -7.02
N SER A 128 5.38 16.99 -6.66
CA SER A 128 4.89 16.96 -5.27
C SER A 128 5.80 16.15 -4.35
N PHE A 129 6.44 15.10 -4.88
CA PHE A 129 7.37 14.24 -4.12
C PHE A 129 8.85 14.66 -4.25
N GLY A 130 9.15 15.77 -4.96
CA GLY A 130 10.51 16.26 -5.16
C GLY A 130 11.41 15.29 -5.93
N LEU A 131 10.84 14.49 -6.85
CA LEU A 131 11.53 13.43 -7.59
C LEU A 131 11.87 13.82 -9.03
N ARG A 132 11.41 14.98 -9.53
CA ARG A 132 11.61 15.40 -10.93
C ARG A 132 13.08 15.37 -11.37
N ALA A 133 14.00 15.91 -10.56
CA ALA A 133 15.42 15.90 -10.85
C ALA A 133 16.05 14.51 -10.77
N ARG A 134 15.36 13.53 -10.21
CA ARG A 134 15.82 12.14 -10.02
C ARG A 134 15.09 11.12 -10.89
N ARG A 135 14.18 11.57 -11.77
CA ARG A 135 13.31 10.68 -12.57
C ARG A 135 14.04 9.57 -13.33
N LYS A 136 15.28 9.81 -13.76
CA LYS A 136 16.12 8.83 -14.48
C LYS A 136 17.13 8.10 -13.60
N HIS A 137 17.14 8.33 -12.29
CA HIS A 137 18.07 7.66 -11.39
C HIS A 137 17.57 6.25 -11.06
N LEU A 138 18.50 5.33 -10.82
CA LEU A 138 18.21 4.00 -10.28
C LEU A 138 18.08 4.05 -8.76
N PRO A 139 17.40 3.08 -8.13
CA PRO A 139 17.22 3.04 -6.68
C PRO A 139 18.51 3.16 -5.86
N ASN A 140 19.61 2.56 -6.30
CA ASN A 140 20.92 2.63 -5.63
C ASN A 140 21.58 4.02 -5.67
N GLN A 141 21.04 4.95 -6.45
CA GLN A 141 21.50 6.34 -6.55
C GLN A 141 20.66 7.30 -5.69
N LEU A 142 19.71 6.76 -4.92
CA LEU A 142 18.75 7.53 -4.11
C LEU A 142 19.03 7.36 -2.62
N SER A 143 18.78 8.42 -1.84
CA SER A 143 18.70 8.30 -0.38
C SER A 143 17.49 7.45 0.03
N GLY A 144 17.49 6.93 1.28
CA GLY A 144 16.35 6.17 1.83
C GLY A 144 15.03 6.92 1.72
N GLY A 145 15.00 8.21 2.09
CA GLY A 145 13.81 9.05 1.93
C GLY A 145 13.35 9.21 0.49
N GLN A 146 14.28 9.34 -0.48
CA GLN A 146 13.94 9.39 -1.91
C GLN A 146 13.39 8.05 -2.42
N GLN A 147 13.95 6.93 -1.96
CA GLN A 147 13.43 5.60 -2.30
C GLN A 147 12.01 5.42 -1.75
N GLN A 148 11.77 5.84 -0.51
CA GLN A 148 10.43 5.75 0.10
C GLN A 148 9.43 6.65 -0.61
N ARG A 149 9.78 7.91 -0.94
CA ARG A 149 8.92 8.77 -1.75
C ARG A 149 8.62 8.17 -3.14
N THR A 150 9.59 7.49 -3.76
CA THR A 150 9.37 6.77 -5.02
C THR A 150 8.37 5.61 -4.83
N SER A 151 8.47 4.87 -3.71
CA SER A 151 7.53 3.79 -3.37
C SER A 151 6.11 4.32 -3.16
N ILE A 152 5.95 5.45 -2.46
CA ILE A 152 4.66 6.11 -2.27
C ILE A 152 4.10 6.61 -3.60
N ALA A 153 4.93 7.29 -4.40
CA ALA A 153 4.55 7.76 -5.73
C ALA A 153 4.03 6.62 -6.62
N ARG A 154 4.71 5.46 -6.59
CA ARG A 154 4.25 4.23 -7.26
C ARG A 154 2.89 3.76 -6.75
N ALA A 155 2.67 3.80 -5.44
CA ALA A 155 1.41 3.39 -4.84
C ALA A 155 0.24 4.29 -5.29
N LEU A 156 0.49 5.57 -5.63
CA LEU A 156 -0.52 6.57 -5.93
C LEU A 156 -0.79 6.79 -7.42
N ILE A 157 0.05 6.28 -8.32
CA ILE A 157 -0.02 6.61 -9.75
C ILE A 157 -1.37 6.23 -10.38
N ASN A 158 -1.98 5.13 -9.96
CA ASN A 158 -3.26 4.63 -10.46
C ASN A 158 -4.48 5.26 -9.75
N ASN A 159 -4.30 6.28 -8.91
CA ASN A 159 -5.38 6.88 -8.12
C ASN A 159 -6.19 5.83 -7.34
N PRO A 160 -5.55 5.06 -6.45
CA PRO A 160 -6.22 3.97 -5.74
C PRO A 160 -7.30 4.49 -4.80
N SER A 161 -8.33 3.68 -4.56
CA SER A 161 -9.38 3.96 -3.58
C SER A 161 -8.90 3.82 -2.14
N LEU A 162 -7.86 3.02 -1.93
CA LEU A 162 -7.30 2.71 -0.61
C LEU A 162 -5.77 2.72 -0.66
N VAL A 163 -5.15 3.43 0.28
CA VAL A 163 -3.69 3.41 0.48
C VAL A 163 -3.39 2.73 1.81
N LEU A 164 -2.55 1.71 1.77
CA LEU A 164 -2.10 0.95 2.92
C LEU A 164 -0.60 1.20 3.13
N ALA A 165 -0.20 1.59 4.32
CA ALA A 165 1.20 1.84 4.66
C ALA A 165 1.61 0.98 5.86
N ASP A 166 2.58 0.08 5.66
CA ASP A 166 3.15 -0.76 6.70
C ASP A 166 4.49 -0.19 7.14
N GLU A 167 4.52 0.47 8.30
CA GLU A 167 5.68 1.15 8.89
C GLU A 167 6.46 2.04 7.88
N PRO A 168 5.79 2.98 7.18
CA PRO A 168 6.37 3.71 6.05
C PRO A 168 7.59 4.59 6.40
N THR A 169 7.85 4.81 7.70
CA THR A 169 8.96 5.62 8.21
C THR A 169 9.97 4.80 9.02
N GLY A 170 9.76 3.50 9.19
CA GLY A 170 10.53 2.66 10.12
C GLY A 170 12.04 2.59 9.84
N ASN A 171 12.48 2.89 8.61
CA ASN A 171 13.89 2.86 8.19
C ASN A 171 14.44 4.26 7.86
N LEU A 172 13.79 5.35 8.31
CA LEU A 172 14.13 6.71 7.95
C LEU A 172 14.58 7.53 9.18
N ASP A 173 15.44 8.53 8.94
CA ASP A 173 15.70 9.58 9.92
C ASP A 173 14.47 10.47 10.13
N SER A 174 14.47 11.26 11.23
CA SER A 174 13.31 12.07 11.63
C SER A 174 12.86 13.05 10.54
N LYS A 175 13.81 13.70 9.82
CA LYS A 175 13.48 14.66 8.77
C LYS A 175 12.83 13.98 7.58
N SER A 176 13.40 12.87 7.11
CA SER A 176 12.83 12.07 6.02
C SER A 176 11.47 11.47 6.40
N SER A 177 11.27 11.13 7.67
CA SER A 177 9.99 10.65 8.21
C SER A 177 8.90 11.71 8.11
N GLU A 178 9.19 12.97 8.50
CA GLU A 178 8.24 14.07 8.38
C GLU A 178 7.86 14.35 6.91
N GLU A 179 8.85 14.35 6.00
CA GLU A 179 8.61 14.53 4.57
C GLU A 179 7.71 13.41 4.00
N VAL A 180 7.96 12.16 4.38
CA VAL A 180 7.16 10.99 3.95
C VAL A 180 5.74 11.05 4.51
N MET A 181 5.56 11.40 5.78
CA MET A 181 4.23 11.53 6.39
C MET A 181 3.44 12.67 5.74
N SER A 182 4.08 13.80 5.44
CA SER A 182 3.44 14.90 4.69
C SER A 182 2.95 14.44 3.31
N CYS A 183 3.73 13.62 2.61
CA CYS A 183 3.32 13.04 1.33
C CYS A 183 2.09 12.14 1.46
N LEU A 184 2.01 11.30 2.51
CA LEU A 184 0.86 10.41 2.74
C LEU A 184 -0.39 11.21 3.12
N LEU A 185 -0.27 12.25 3.95
CA LEU A 185 -1.40 13.10 4.33
C LEU A 185 -1.96 13.89 3.14
N TYR A 186 -1.10 14.35 2.22
CA TYR A 186 -1.54 15.05 1.00
C TYR A 186 -2.46 14.19 0.11
N THR A 187 -2.48 12.88 0.29
CA THR A 187 -3.31 11.96 -0.50
C THR A 187 -4.71 11.74 0.08
N SER A 188 -4.98 12.26 1.30
CA SER A 188 -6.29 12.13 1.95
C SER A 188 -7.22 13.32 1.67
N ASP A 189 -6.74 14.38 1.02
CA ASP A 189 -7.52 15.52 0.54
C ASP A 189 -7.94 15.33 -0.93
#